data_d63bc23d5305aa9eae84854a9a697f55
#
_entry.id   d63bc23d5305aa9eae84854a9a697f55
#
_cell.length_a   1.000
_cell.length_b   1.000
_cell.length_c   1.000
_cell.angle_alpha   90.00
_cell.angle_beta   90.00
_cell.angle_gamma   90.00
#
_symmetry.space_group_name_H-M   'P 1'
#
loop_
_entity.id
_entity.type
_entity.pdbx_description
1 polymer ?
#
loop_
_entity_poly.entity_id
_entity_poly.type
_entity_poly.pdbx_seq_one_letter_code
_entity_poly.pdbx_strand_id
1 'polypeptide(L)'
;MKKHDVQTIITALGGRAQLQALLGVGASAVSNYLARDELPQRAVGPVCEALRARGFSVDPTCLEIIGQSVPSAGPAPHIAPHIDPHLAEQNLAEQNLAGGPQIGGGAAASVLSDTRRSTGSARVLLIVGGGIAAYKALDVARRLQDHDIAVTGVMTGSASAFITPLSLAALTGKKTYTDLFSLTDEAEMGHIQLARQTDLVLVVPATANLMARTANGLADDLATTILLATTAPVMMAPAMNQAMWGHPATQANHTTLVARGIGMIGPDDGGMACGEEGTGRLSPTAEIVDAVLAKL
;
A
#
# COMPACT_ATOMS: atom_id res chain seq x y z
N MET A 1 12.53 23.07 20.55
CA MET A 1 12.61 23.80 19.26
C MET A 1 11.98 22.91 18.20
N LYS A 2 10.88 23.34 17.58
CA LYS A 2 10.24 22.57 16.49
C LYS A 2 11.13 22.70 15.27
N LYS A 3 11.76 21.61 14.82
CA LYS A 3 12.36 21.53 13.50
C LYS A 3 11.24 21.67 12.48
N HIS A 4 11.40 22.56 11.49
CA HIS A 4 10.45 22.63 10.40
C HIS A 4 10.59 21.38 9.54
N ASP A 5 9.45 20.76 9.31
CA ASP A 5 9.24 19.61 8.44
C ASP A 5 9.73 19.90 7.03
N VAL A 6 10.61 19.07 6.52
CA VAL A 6 11.13 19.14 5.13
C VAL A 6 9.99 19.19 4.12
N GLN A 7 8.83 18.60 4.43
CA GLN A 7 7.64 18.65 3.60
C GLN A 7 7.08 20.08 3.48
N THR A 8 7.07 20.85 4.56
CA THR A 8 6.66 22.27 4.54
C THR A 8 7.59 23.12 3.69
N ILE A 9 8.91 22.89 3.78
CA ILE A 9 9.92 23.56 2.94
C ILE A 9 9.71 23.25 1.46
N ILE A 10 9.49 21.98 1.13
CA ILE A 10 9.22 21.54 -0.25
C ILE A 10 7.94 22.20 -0.79
N THR A 11 6.89 22.27 0.01
CA THR A 11 5.64 22.92 -0.38
C THR A 11 5.84 24.41 -0.64
N ALA A 12 6.56 25.11 0.22
CA ALA A 12 6.91 26.54 0.06
C ALA A 12 7.80 26.79 -1.16
N LEU A 13 8.67 25.85 -1.52
CA LEU A 13 9.47 25.89 -2.75
C LEU A 13 8.67 25.60 -4.03
N GLY A 14 7.42 25.17 -3.94
CA GLY A 14 6.58 24.84 -5.09
C GLY A 14 6.70 23.39 -5.58
N GLY A 15 7.15 22.48 -4.71
CA GLY A 15 7.13 21.05 -4.94
C GLY A 15 8.53 20.40 -5.05
N ARG A 16 8.53 19.07 -5.10
CA ARG A 16 9.76 18.25 -5.11
C ARG A 16 10.67 18.54 -6.32
N ALA A 17 10.09 18.76 -7.49
CA ALA A 17 10.84 19.05 -8.70
C ALA A 17 11.66 20.34 -8.58
N GLN A 18 11.13 21.35 -7.88
CA GLN A 18 11.83 22.60 -7.63
C GLN A 18 13.02 22.42 -6.70
N LEU A 19 12.86 21.61 -5.64
CA LEU A 19 13.98 21.27 -4.74
C LEU A 19 15.07 20.47 -5.46
N GLN A 20 14.69 19.53 -6.34
CA GLN A 20 15.64 18.77 -7.17
C GLN A 20 16.46 19.70 -8.06
N ALA A 21 15.81 20.59 -8.80
CA ALA A 21 16.46 21.54 -9.68
C ALA A 21 17.37 22.51 -8.91
N LEU A 22 16.91 22.99 -7.74
CA LEU A 22 17.65 23.90 -6.88
C LEU A 22 18.95 23.30 -6.36
N LEU A 23 18.90 22.03 -5.94
CA LEU A 23 20.03 21.33 -5.32
C LEU A 23 20.86 20.50 -6.31
N GLY A 24 20.43 20.37 -7.56
CA GLY A 24 21.08 19.51 -8.55
C GLY A 24 21.06 18.03 -8.17
N VAL A 25 20.00 17.55 -7.50
CA VAL A 25 19.90 16.18 -6.98
C VAL A 25 18.75 15.40 -7.62
N GLY A 26 18.87 14.07 -7.65
CA GLY A 26 17.84 13.20 -8.16
C GLY A 26 16.66 13.01 -7.19
N ALA A 27 15.56 12.44 -7.69
CA ALA A 27 14.32 12.19 -6.92
C ALA A 27 14.56 11.36 -5.65
N SER A 28 15.46 10.39 -5.71
CA SER A 28 15.85 9.53 -4.57
C SER A 28 16.44 10.32 -3.41
N ALA A 29 17.25 11.35 -3.71
CA ALA A 29 17.84 12.19 -2.68
C ALA A 29 16.78 13.01 -1.95
N VAL A 30 15.83 13.60 -2.68
CA VAL A 30 14.71 14.35 -2.08
C VAL A 30 13.80 13.44 -1.24
N SER A 31 13.55 12.21 -1.69
CA SER A 31 12.82 11.22 -0.92
C SER A 31 13.52 10.85 0.39
N ASN A 32 14.86 10.74 0.36
CA ASN A 32 15.66 10.52 1.57
C ASN A 32 15.62 11.70 2.54
N TYR A 33 15.59 12.95 2.04
CA TYR A 33 15.45 14.14 2.88
C TYR A 33 14.09 14.17 3.58
N LEU A 34 13.04 13.79 2.86
CA LEU A 34 11.70 13.65 3.45
C LEU A 34 11.64 12.54 4.49
N ALA A 35 12.18 11.36 4.19
CA ALA A 35 12.15 10.22 5.11
C ALA A 35 12.91 10.46 6.42
N ARG A 36 13.98 11.29 6.37
CA ARG A 36 14.79 11.65 7.54
C ARG A 36 14.32 12.94 8.20
N ASP A 37 13.38 13.64 7.59
CA ASP A 37 12.97 15.01 7.97
C ASP A 37 14.18 15.94 8.17
N GLU A 38 15.19 15.80 7.30
CA GLU A 38 16.46 16.52 7.41
C GLU A 38 17.03 16.85 6.04
N LEU A 39 17.41 18.14 5.85
CA LEU A 39 18.18 18.58 4.68
C LEU A 39 19.67 18.55 5.00
N PRO A 40 20.54 18.17 4.05
CA PRO A 40 21.97 18.22 4.25
C PRO A 40 22.42 19.68 4.44
N GLN A 41 23.45 19.91 5.27
CA GLN A 41 23.89 21.26 5.65
C GLN A 41 24.23 22.13 4.44
N ARG A 42 24.75 21.55 3.37
CA ARG A 42 25.03 22.23 2.09
C ARG A 42 23.78 22.72 1.35
N ALA A 43 22.61 22.19 1.65
CA ALA A 43 21.33 22.58 1.05
C ALA A 43 20.68 23.79 1.75
N VAL A 44 21.07 24.09 2.99
CA VAL A 44 20.46 25.12 3.83
C VAL A 44 20.55 26.50 3.16
N GLY A 45 21.73 26.90 2.72
CA GLY A 45 21.95 28.20 2.07
C GLY A 45 21.09 28.40 0.82
N PRO A 46 21.20 27.52 -0.20
CA PRO A 46 20.40 27.61 -1.42
C PRO A 46 18.89 27.58 -1.16
N VAL A 47 18.42 26.77 -0.21
CA VAL A 47 17.01 26.68 0.18
C VAL A 47 16.52 27.98 0.82
N CYS A 48 17.29 28.57 1.75
CA CYS A 48 16.97 29.85 2.35
C CYS A 48 16.87 30.97 1.32
N GLU A 49 17.79 31.05 0.37
CA GLU A 49 17.75 32.04 -0.71
C GLU A 49 16.52 31.88 -1.60
N ALA A 50 16.23 30.66 -2.02
CA ALA A 50 15.06 30.36 -2.83
C ALA A 50 13.74 30.67 -2.13
N LEU A 51 13.62 30.43 -0.84
CA LEU A 51 12.44 30.76 -0.04
C LEU A 51 12.29 32.28 0.13
N ARG A 52 13.40 33.00 0.38
CA ARG A 52 13.39 34.46 0.45
C ARG A 52 12.99 35.11 -0.87
N ALA A 53 13.47 34.58 -2.00
CA ALA A 53 13.08 35.03 -3.33
C ALA A 53 11.59 34.88 -3.61
N ARG A 54 10.91 33.98 -2.87
CA ARG A 54 9.45 33.76 -2.92
C ARG A 54 8.67 34.50 -1.83
N GLY A 55 9.32 35.41 -1.11
CA GLY A 55 8.68 36.25 -0.09
C GLY A 55 8.51 35.59 1.28
N PHE A 56 9.21 34.48 1.54
CA PHE A 56 9.20 33.88 2.88
C PHE A 56 10.31 34.49 3.75
N SER A 57 10.01 34.76 5.03
CA SER A 57 11.00 35.10 6.01
C SER A 57 11.54 33.80 6.64
N VAL A 58 12.82 33.54 6.50
CA VAL A 58 13.45 32.26 6.90
C VAL A 58 14.64 32.54 7.80
N ASP A 59 14.69 31.85 8.95
CA ASP A 59 15.86 31.82 9.80
C ASP A 59 16.89 30.82 9.25
N PRO A 60 18.10 31.25 8.84
CA PRO A 60 19.11 30.39 8.25
C PRO A 60 19.73 29.40 9.26
N THR A 61 19.56 29.61 10.56
CA THR A 61 20.13 28.73 11.59
C THR A 61 19.31 27.48 11.85
N CYS A 62 18.00 27.55 11.62
CA CYS A 62 17.08 26.45 11.86
C CYS A 62 16.12 26.14 10.69
N LEU A 63 16.27 26.82 9.56
CA LEU A 63 15.35 26.77 8.40
C LEU A 63 13.87 27.05 8.80
N GLU A 64 13.66 27.88 9.80
CA GLU A 64 12.33 28.24 10.27
C GLU A 64 11.68 29.27 9.35
N ILE A 65 10.50 28.93 8.77
CA ILE A 65 9.69 29.87 7.99
C ILE A 65 8.90 30.74 8.99
N ILE A 66 9.30 32.00 9.19
CA ILE A 66 8.77 32.87 10.24
C ILE A 66 7.51 33.64 9.78
N GLY A 67 7.18 33.65 8.48
CA GLY A 67 5.98 34.29 7.94
C GLY A 67 6.03 34.48 6.42
N GLN A 68 4.86 34.67 5.81
CA GLN A 68 4.73 35.20 4.46
C GLN A 68 4.55 36.71 4.52
N SER A 69 5.42 37.48 3.90
CA SER A 69 5.10 38.84 3.53
C SER A 69 4.19 38.77 2.31
N VAL A 70 2.88 38.88 2.52
CA VAL A 70 1.89 38.94 1.44
C VAL A 70 2.06 40.31 0.74
N PRO A 71 2.47 40.38 -0.53
CA PRO A 71 2.19 41.58 -1.32
C PRO A 71 0.66 41.57 -1.53
N SER A 72 0.00 42.70 -1.24
CA SER A 72 -1.40 42.89 -1.49
C SER A 72 -1.67 42.80 -3.01
N ALA A 73 -2.09 41.64 -3.46
CA ALA A 73 -2.60 41.47 -4.79
C ALA A 73 -4.08 41.90 -4.79
N GLY A 74 -4.42 42.85 -5.65
CA GLY A 74 -5.78 43.21 -5.94
C GLY A 74 -6.64 42.03 -6.43
N PRO A 75 -7.97 42.16 -6.45
CA PRO A 75 -8.85 41.03 -6.66
C PRO A 75 -8.60 40.37 -8.02
N ALA A 76 -8.37 39.08 -7.99
CA ALA A 76 -8.24 38.25 -9.19
C ALA A 76 -9.60 38.25 -9.95
N PRO A 77 -9.59 38.29 -11.29
CA PRO A 77 -10.81 38.15 -12.05
C PRO A 77 -11.39 36.73 -11.86
N HIS A 78 -12.68 36.71 -11.51
CA HIS A 78 -13.47 35.48 -11.49
C HIS A 78 -13.56 34.91 -12.91
N ILE A 79 -12.84 33.82 -13.15
CA ILE A 79 -13.08 32.97 -14.32
C ILE A 79 -14.05 31.90 -13.87
N ALA A 80 -15.33 32.08 -14.16
CA ALA A 80 -16.31 31.00 -14.09
C ALA A 80 -15.98 29.97 -15.17
N PRO A 81 -16.07 28.66 -14.90
CA PRO A 81 -15.91 27.65 -15.95
C PRO A 81 -17.10 27.78 -16.91
N HIS A 82 -16.81 28.19 -18.14
CA HIS A 82 -17.76 28.15 -19.23
C HIS A 82 -17.97 26.69 -19.63
N ILE A 83 -19.05 26.08 -19.17
CA ILE A 83 -19.48 24.77 -19.66
C ILE A 83 -20.27 25.05 -20.93
N ASP A 84 -19.75 24.68 -22.09
CA ASP A 84 -20.42 24.76 -23.37
C ASP A 84 -21.58 23.75 -23.40
N PRO A 85 -22.85 24.17 -23.53
CA PRO A 85 -24.00 23.26 -23.50
C PRO A 85 -24.07 22.30 -24.70
N HIS A 86 -23.31 22.54 -25.77
CA HIS A 86 -23.36 21.72 -26.99
C HIS A 86 -22.51 20.43 -26.90
N LEU A 87 -21.63 20.28 -25.92
CA LEU A 87 -20.86 19.03 -25.73
C LEU A 87 -21.60 17.93 -24.93
N ALA A 88 -22.73 18.30 -24.29
CA ALA A 88 -23.54 17.33 -23.55
C ALA A 88 -24.51 16.54 -24.45
N GLU A 89 -24.88 17.05 -25.59
CA GLU A 89 -25.86 16.41 -26.49
C GLU A 89 -25.22 15.44 -27.50
N GLN A 90 -23.92 15.54 -27.77
CA GLN A 90 -23.25 14.65 -28.74
C GLN A 90 -22.91 13.25 -28.17
N ASN A 91 -22.83 13.10 -26.85
CA ASN A 91 -22.54 11.79 -26.23
C ASN A 91 -23.79 10.90 -26.01
N LEU A 92 -24.98 11.40 -26.22
CA LEU A 92 -26.25 10.65 -26.10
C LEU A 92 -26.75 10.07 -27.45
N ALA A 93 -26.22 10.52 -28.58
CA ALA A 93 -26.66 10.09 -29.89
C ALA A 93 -25.93 8.87 -30.44
N GLU A 94 -24.75 8.53 -29.94
CA GLU A 94 -23.96 7.38 -30.43
C GLU A 94 -24.24 6.06 -29.68
N GLN A 95 -25.05 6.05 -28.62
CA GLN A 95 -25.35 4.81 -27.87
C GLN A 95 -26.63 4.07 -28.33
N ASN A 96 -27.35 4.56 -29.34
CA ASN A 96 -28.65 3.97 -29.75
C ASN A 96 -28.67 3.29 -31.14
N LEU A 97 -27.50 2.99 -31.72
CA LEU A 97 -27.44 2.30 -33.02
C LEU A 97 -26.53 1.05 -32.99
N ALA A 98 -26.90 0.07 -32.16
CA ALA A 98 -26.43 -1.32 -32.35
C ALA A 98 -27.53 -2.26 -31.92
N GLY A 99 -28.26 -2.78 -32.94
CA GLY A 99 -29.33 -3.76 -32.76
C GLY A 99 -28.81 -5.03 -32.11
N GLY A 100 -29.46 -5.48 -31.04
CA GLY A 100 -29.21 -6.75 -30.38
C GLY A 100 -29.90 -7.90 -31.11
N PRO A 101 -29.28 -9.08 -31.19
CA PRO A 101 -29.95 -10.31 -31.66
C PRO A 101 -30.83 -10.89 -30.54
N GLN A 102 -31.99 -11.39 -30.99
CA GLN A 102 -33.02 -12.02 -30.14
C GLN A 102 -32.53 -13.32 -29.51
N ILE A 103 -32.89 -13.53 -28.26
CA ILE A 103 -32.59 -14.71 -27.48
C ILE A 103 -33.66 -15.77 -27.72
N GLY A 104 -33.26 -16.88 -28.36
CA GLY A 104 -34.03 -18.13 -28.31
C GLY A 104 -33.71 -18.88 -27.05
N GLY A 105 -34.72 -19.25 -26.26
CA GLY A 105 -34.55 -20.03 -25.03
C GLY A 105 -34.14 -21.47 -25.28
N GLY A 106 -33.33 -22.03 -24.43
CA GLY A 106 -32.99 -23.45 -24.36
C GLY A 106 -31.81 -23.73 -23.46
N ALA A 107 -32.10 -24.32 -22.31
CA ALA A 107 -31.25 -25.17 -21.49
C ALA A 107 -29.72 -24.97 -21.53
N ALA A 108 -29.16 -24.41 -20.48
CA ALA A 108 -27.75 -24.65 -20.12
C ALA A 108 -27.51 -24.45 -18.63
N ALA A 109 -27.96 -25.38 -17.84
CA ALA A 109 -27.27 -25.69 -16.59
C ALA A 109 -26.15 -26.67 -16.91
N SER A 110 -24.94 -26.43 -16.36
CA SER A 110 -23.70 -27.22 -16.47
C SER A 110 -22.73 -26.86 -17.59
N VAL A 111 -22.01 -25.74 -17.46
CA VAL A 111 -20.59 -25.65 -17.89
C VAL A 111 -19.93 -24.51 -17.07
N LEU A 112 -19.68 -24.73 -15.82
CA LEU A 112 -18.74 -23.94 -15.01
C LEU A 112 -17.89 -24.90 -14.17
N SER A 113 -17.18 -25.75 -14.85
CA SER A 113 -16.07 -26.46 -14.24
C SER A 113 -15.10 -26.82 -15.37
N ASP A 114 -13.86 -26.49 -15.12
CA ASP A 114 -12.71 -26.96 -15.86
C ASP A 114 -12.14 -26.06 -16.96
N THR A 115 -11.73 -24.85 -16.57
CA THR A 115 -10.53 -24.28 -17.18
C THR A 115 -9.33 -24.87 -16.44
N ARG A 116 -8.84 -26.00 -16.91
CA ARG A 116 -7.60 -26.63 -16.47
C ARG A 116 -6.51 -25.60 -16.33
N ARG A 117 -5.99 -25.43 -15.08
CA ARG A 117 -4.75 -24.74 -14.81
C ARG A 117 -3.69 -25.29 -15.74
N SER A 118 -3.16 -24.45 -16.62
CA SER A 118 -1.87 -24.73 -17.25
C SER A 118 -0.88 -25.08 -16.14
N THR A 119 -0.01 -26.04 -16.35
CA THR A 119 1.02 -26.57 -15.44
C THR A 119 2.05 -25.50 -15.08
N GLY A 120 1.63 -24.44 -14.41
CA GLY A 120 2.48 -23.39 -13.83
C GLY A 120 2.44 -23.49 -12.30
N SER A 121 3.55 -23.22 -11.66
CA SER A 121 3.68 -23.07 -10.21
C SER A 121 2.59 -22.15 -9.67
N ALA A 122 1.93 -22.52 -8.56
CA ALA A 122 0.96 -21.67 -7.88
C ALA A 122 1.61 -20.35 -7.43
N ARG A 123 0.87 -19.26 -7.42
CA ARG A 123 1.37 -17.92 -7.17
C ARG A 123 0.72 -17.33 -5.92
N VAL A 124 1.53 -17.06 -4.92
CA VAL A 124 1.10 -16.40 -3.68
C VAL A 124 1.61 -14.96 -3.65
N LEU A 125 0.71 -14.03 -3.39
CA LEU A 125 1.07 -12.66 -3.06
C LEU A 125 1.16 -12.54 -1.53
N LEU A 126 2.38 -12.35 -1.02
CA LEU A 126 2.65 -12.22 0.40
C LEU A 126 2.67 -10.76 0.81
N ILE A 127 1.66 -10.34 1.56
CA ILE A 127 1.57 -9.00 2.15
C ILE A 127 2.12 -9.05 3.57
N VAL A 128 3.13 -8.22 3.85
CA VAL A 128 3.76 -8.15 5.17
C VAL A 128 3.30 -6.91 5.92
N GLY A 129 2.62 -7.11 7.05
CA GLY A 129 2.24 -6.05 7.98
C GLY A 129 3.38 -5.65 8.93
N GLY A 130 3.34 -4.40 9.43
CA GLY A 130 4.36 -3.86 10.33
C GLY A 130 4.18 -4.27 11.78
N GLY A 131 4.96 -5.23 12.23
CA GLY A 131 5.02 -5.71 13.61
C GLY A 131 6.25 -6.58 13.82
N ILE A 132 6.59 -6.86 15.08
CA ILE A 132 7.79 -7.65 15.40
C ILE A 132 7.79 -9.03 14.70
N ALA A 133 6.62 -9.62 14.48
CA ALA A 133 6.48 -10.91 13.80
C ALA A 133 6.77 -10.85 12.27
N ALA A 134 7.04 -9.67 11.70
CA ALA A 134 7.34 -9.51 10.28
C ALA A 134 8.55 -10.35 9.82
N TYR A 135 9.54 -10.60 10.70
CA TYR A 135 10.69 -11.45 10.36
C TYR A 135 10.28 -12.89 10.01
N LYS A 136 9.18 -13.38 10.56
CA LYS A 136 8.66 -14.73 10.27
C LYS A 136 8.08 -14.83 8.86
N ALA A 137 7.66 -13.73 8.25
CA ALA A 137 7.21 -13.71 6.86
C ALA A 137 8.31 -14.15 5.88
N LEU A 138 9.58 -13.91 6.23
CA LEU A 138 10.72 -14.38 5.43
C LEU A 138 10.82 -15.91 5.44
N ASP A 139 10.61 -16.55 6.60
CA ASP A 139 10.58 -18.02 6.72
C ASP A 139 9.35 -18.61 6.00
N VAL A 140 8.19 -17.97 6.11
CA VAL A 140 6.98 -18.38 5.35
C VAL A 140 7.25 -18.30 3.84
N ALA A 141 7.83 -17.20 3.34
CA ALA A 141 8.16 -17.05 1.93
C ALA A 141 9.09 -18.18 1.43
N ARG A 142 10.15 -18.50 2.19
CA ARG A 142 11.08 -19.57 1.86
C ARG A 142 10.40 -20.93 1.83
N ARG A 143 9.62 -21.27 2.87
CA ARG A 143 8.91 -22.55 2.95
C ARG A 143 7.91 -22.74 1.83
N LEU A 144 7.18 -21.69 1.42
CA LEU A 144 6.28 -21.75 0.28
C LEU A 144 7.04 -22.07 -1.02
N GLN A 145 8.25 -21.50 -1.20
CA GLN A 145 9.08 -21.81 -2.36
C GLN A 145 9.64 -23.23 -2.32
N ASP A 146 9.92 -23.81 -1.12
CA ASP A 146 10.30 -25.22 -0.96
C ASP A 146 9.19 -26.17 -1.46
N HIS A 147 7.95 -25.68 -1.60
CA HIS A 147 6.79 -26.37 -2.20
C HIS A 147 6.47 -25.89 -3.63
N ASP A 148 7.45 -25.38 -4.36
CA ASP A 148 7.31 -24.90 -5.75
C ASP A 148 6.26 -23.78 -5.93
N ILE A 149 5.97 -23.00 -4.88
CA ILE A 149 5.07 -21.86 -4.94
C ILE A 149 5.85 -20.59 -5.27
N ALA A 150 5.43 -19.88 -6.30
CA ALA A 150 6.01 -18.61 -6.66
C ALA A 150 5.49 -17.49 -5.74
N VAL A 151 6.37 -16.91 -4.92
CA VAL A 151 6.00 -15.84 -3.97
C VAL A 151 6.38 -14.47 -4.53
N THR A 152 5.45 -13.52 -4.45
CA THR A 152 5.70 -12.09 -4.73
C THR A 152 5.43 -11.29 -3.46
N GLY A 153 6.37 -10.43 -3.05
CA GLY A 153 6.28 -9.68 -1.80
C GLY A 153 5.67 -8.30 -1.96
N VAL A 154 4.76 -7.94 -1.04
CA VAL A 154 4.26 -6.59 -0.82
C VAL A 154 4.47 -6.23 0.65
N MET A 155 5.00 -5.07 0.94
CA MET A 155 5.23 -4.62 2.32
C MET A 155 4.48 -3.33 2.60
N THR A 156 3.82 -3.26 3.75
CA THR A 156 3.31 -1.97 4.26
C THR A 156 4.47 -1.05 4.64
N GLY A 157 4.25 0.26 4.62
CA GLY A 157 5.29 1.20 5.04
C GLY A 157 5.85 0.91 6.43
N SER A 158 4.99 0.49 7.37
CA SER A 158 5.41 0.09 8.73
C SER A 158 6.20 -1.23 8.77
N ALA A 159 6.01 -2.14 7.82
CA ALA A 159 6.78 -3.38 7.76
C ALA A 159 8.27 -3.13 7.48
N SER A 160 8.58 -2.07 6.73
CA SER A 160 9.94 -1.69 6.40
C SER A 160 10.79 -1.26 7.61
N ALA A 161 10.14 -0.97 8.75
CA ALA A 161 10.84 -0.73 10.02
C ALA A 161 11.31 -2.01 10.72
N PHE A 162 10.80 -3.20 10.34
CA PHE A 162 11.12 -4.48 10.96
C PHE A 162 11.97 -5.39 10.07
N ILE A 163 11.70 -5.38 8.76
CA ILE A 163 12.48 -6.10 7.75
C ILE A 163 12.67 -5.19 6.54
N THR A 164 13.67 -5.47 5.72
CA THR A 164 13.90 -4.66 4.52
C THR A 164 13.22 -5.27 3.28
N PRO A 165 12.77 -4.45 2.32
CA PRO A 165 12.30 -4.96 1.03
C PRO A 165 13.35 -5.82 0.31
N LEU A 166 14.64 -5.47 0.49
CA LEU A 166 15.76 -6.23 -0.07
C LEU A 166 15.81 -7.66 0.48
N SER A 167 15.58 -7.85 1.79
CA SER A 167 15.58 -9.20 2.40
C SER A 167 14.50 -10.09 1.79
N LEU A 168 13.30 -9.56 1.60
CA LEU A 168 12.19 -10.31 0.99
C LEU A 168 12.44 -10.55 -0.50
N ALA A 169 12.94 -9.55 -1.23
CA ALA A 169 13.29 -9.69 -2.65
C ALA A 169 14.39 -10.72 -2.89
N ALA A 170 15.43 -10.74 -2.04
CA ALA A 170 16.52 -11.70 -2.14
C ALA A 170 16.04 -13.15 -1.91
N LEU A 171 15.12 -13.37 -0.98
CA LEU A 171 14.55 -14.70 -0.73
C LEU A 171 13.58 -15.13 -1.83
N THR A 172 12.73 -14.23 -2.33
CA THR A 172 11.72 -14.59 -3.33
C THR A 172 12.26 -14.62 -4.76
N GLY A 173 13.44 -14.07 -4.99
CA GLY A 173 14.00 -13.88 -6.34
C GLY A 173 13.19 -12.89 -7.19
N LYS A 174 12.28 -12.13 -6.57
CA LYS A 174 11.40 -11.17 -7.22
C LYS A 174 11.45 -9.82 -6.54
N LYS A 175 11.06 -8.77 -7.26
CA LYS A 175 10.89 -7.43 -6.70
C LYS A 175 9.86 -7.46 -5.56
N THR A 176 10.16 -6.75 -4.48
CA THR A 176 9.21 -6.47 -3.39
C THR A 176 8.62 -5.09 -3.58
N TYR A 177 7.31 -4.99 -3.53
CA TYR A 177 6.55 -3.76 -3.74
C TYR A 177 6.21 -3.09 -2.40
N THR A 178 6.41 -1.78 -2.32
CA THR A 178 6.21 -1.01 -1.07
C THR A 178 5.34 0.22 -1.21
N ASP A 179 5.18 0.73 -2.44
CA ASP A 179 4.52 2.00 -2.71
C ASP A 179 3.46 1.84 -3.80
N LEU A 180 2.27 2.42 -3.56
CA LEU A 180 1.16 2.44 -4.52
C LEU A 180 1.46 3.32 -5.75
N PHE A 181 2.23 4.38 -5.56
CA PHE A 181 2.51 5.40 -6.57
C PHE A 181 3.96 5.39 -7.08
N SER A 182 4.63 4.24 -7.02
CA SER A 182 5.93 4.09 -7.65
C SER A 182 5.78 4.11 -9.16
N LEU A 183 6.30 5.16 -9.81
CA LEU A 183 6.24 5.33 -11.28
C LEU A 183 6.84 4.15 -12.06
N THR A 184 7.86 3.49 -11.49
CA THR A 184 8.45 2.28 -12.07
C THR A 184 7.54 1.07 -11.92
N ASP A 185 6.82 0.96 -10.80
CA ASP A 185 5.97 -0.18 -10.51
C ASP A 185 4.64 -0.09 -11.26
N GLU A 186 4.10 1.11 -11.45
CA GLU A 186 2.89 1.37 -12.23
C GLU A 186 3.12 1.04 -13.73
N ALA A 187 4.32 1.31 -14.25
CA ALA A 187 4.67 1.02 -15.64
C ALA A 187 4.98 -0.47 -15.88
N GLU A 188 5.54 -1.18 -14.87
CA GLU A 188 5.94 -2.58 -14.99
C GLU A 188 4.80 -3.54 -14.59
N MET A 189 4.10 -3.26 -13.51
CA MET A 189 3.03 -4.13 -13.00
C MET A 189 2.16 -3.38 -11.97
N GLY A 190 1.12 -2.70 -12.43
CA GLY A 190 0.19 -1.98 -11.55
C GLY A 190 -0.48 -2.87 -10.51
N HIS A 191 -0.96 -2.28 -9.41
CA HIS A 191 -1.63 -2.98 -8.31
C HIS A 191 -2.77 -3.90 -8.76
N ILE A 192 -3.45 -3.57 -9.86
CA ILE A 192 -4.50 -4.42 -10.45
C ILE A 192 -3.91 -5.71 -11.03
N GLN A 193 -2.74 -5.67 -11.68
CA GLN A 193 -2.09 -6.86 -12.19
C GLN A 193 -1.58 -7.76 -11.05
N LEU A 194 -0.98 -7.18 -10.00
CA LEU A 194 -0.59 -7.93 -8.80
C LEU A 194 -1.79 -8.64 -8.18
N ALA A 195 -2.93 -7.96 -8.05
CA ALA A 195 -4.16 -8.53 -7.52
C ALA A 195 -4.75 -9.66 -8.37
N ARG A 196 -4.62 -9.56 -9.72
CA ARG A 196 -5.22 -10.52 -10.68
C ARG A 196 -4.32 -11.72 -11.01
N GLN A 197 -3.00 -11.53 -10.94
CA GLN A 197 -2.03 -12.57 -11.33
C GLN A 197 -1.63 -13.48 -10.15
N THR A 198 -2.40 -13.50 -9.08
CA THR A 198 -2.15 -14.33 -7.91
C THR A 198 -3.26 -15.36 -7.72
N ASP A 199 -2.90 -16.54 -7.24
CA ASP A 199 -3.84 -17.61 -6.93
C ASP A 199 -4.30 -17.55 -5.47
N LEU A 200 -3.54 -16.88 -4.59
CA LEU A 200 -3.88 -16.62 -3.19
C LEU A 200 -3.13 -15.38 -2.67
N VAL A 201 -3.82 -14.55 -1.87
CA VAL A 201 -3.21 -13.46 -1.11
C VAL A 201 -3.05 -13.90 0.34
N LEU A 202 -1.81 -13.86 0.84
CA LEU A 202 -1.47 -14.21 2.22
C LEU A 202 -0.95 -12.98 2.97
N VAL A 203 -1.54 -12.65 4.12
CA VAL A 203 -1.12 -11.52 4.96
C VAL A 203 -0.42 -12.04 6.22
N VAL A 204 0.87 -11.82 6.34
CA VAL A 204 1.70 -12.28 7.48
C VAL A 204 2.76 -11.23 7.85
N PRO A 205 2.72 -10.70 9.07
CA PRO A 205 1.62 -10.73 10.02
C PRO A 205 0.47 -9.80 9.61
N ALA A 206 -0.77 -10.18 9.92
CA ALA A 206 -1.90 -9.28 9.85
C ALA A 206 -2.01 -8.49 11.18
N THR A 207 -1.62 -7.22 11.14
CA THR A 207 -1.72 -6.34 12.31
C THR A 207 -3.15 -5.87 12.54
N ALA A 208 -3.50 -5.46 13.78
CA ALA A 208 -4.81 -4.90 14.10
C ALA A 208 -5.18 -3.74 13.16
N ASN A 209 -4.23 -2.86 12.83
CA ASN A 209 -4.43 -1.75 11.90
C ASN A 209 -4.77 -2.25 10.50
N LEU A 210 -4.02 -3.22 9.96
CA LEU A 210 -4.28 -3.76 8.63
C LEU A 210 -5.63 -4.48 8.55
N MET A 211 -5.98 -5.26 9.57
CA MET A 211 -7.29 -5.89 9.71
C MET A 211 -8.42 -4.87 9.75
N ALA A 212 -8.27 -3.81 10.56
CA ALA A 212 -9.27 -2.75 10.68
C ALA A 212 -9.47 -2.02 9.34
N ARG A 213 -8.38 -1.65 8.64
CA ARG A 213 -8.46 -0.98 7.34
C ARG A 213 -9.13 -1.86 6.29
N THR A 214 -8.77 -3.14 6.22
CA THR A 214 -9.39 -4.10 5.31
C THR A 214 -10.88 -4.32 5.63
N ALA A 215 -11.24 -4.44 6.90
CA ALA A 215 -12.62 -4.60 7.34
C ALA A 215 -13.50 -3.39 6.99
N ASN A 216 -12.91 -2.19 6.91
CA ASN A 216 -13.62 -0.95 6.58
C ASN A 216 -13.46 -0.53 5.10
N GLY A 217 -12.79 -1.34 4.26
CA GLY A 217 -12.62 -1.06 2.84
C GLY A 217 -11.73 0.14 2.54
N LEU A 218 -10.80 0.48 3.44
CA LEU A 218 -9.81 1.54 3.21
C LEU A 218 -8.73 1.04 2.25
N ALA A 219 -8.39 1.85 1.25
CA ALA A 219 -7.44 1.52 0.19
C ALA A 219 -6.49 2.69 -0.06
N ASP A 220 -5.80 3.11 1.00
CA ASP A 220 -4.91 4.28 1.03
C ASP A 220 -3.41 3.92 0.97
N ASP A 221 -3.09 2.62 0.87
CA ASP A 221 -1.75 2.12 0.53
C ASP A 221 -1.84 0.91 -0.43
N LEU A 222 -0.69 0.46 -0.92
CA LEU A 222 -0.62 -0.65 -1.87
C LEU A 222 -1.24 -1.95 -1.33
N ALA A 223 -0.96 -2.29 -0.07
CA ALA A 223 -1.44 -3.51 0.57
C ALA A 223 -2.98 -3.55 0.64
N THR A 224 -3.59 -2.49 1.15
CA THR A 224 -5.05 -2.38 1.29
C THR A 224 -5.75 -2.19 -0.06
N THR A 225 -5.12 -1.53 -1.02
CA THR A 225 -5.64 -1.42 -2.39
C THR A 225 -5.69 -2.80 -3.07
N ILE A 226 -4.63 -3.61 -2.93
CA ILE A 226 -4.61 -4.99 -3.45
C ILE A 226 -5.68 -5.84 -2.76
N LEU A 227 -5.81 -5.76 -1.43
CA LEU A 227 -6.82 -6.51 -0.67
C LEU A 227 -8.25 -6.17 -1.08
N LEU A 228 -8.50 -4.93 -1.50
CA LEU A 228 -9.80 -4.49 -2.01
C LEU A 228 -10.03 -4.91 -3.48
N ALA A 229 -8.97 -4.95 -4.29
CA ALA A 229 -9.06 -5.20 -5.74
C ALA A 229 -8.98 -6.69 -6.12
N THR A 230 -8.50 -7.55 -5.22
CA THR A 230 -8.29 -8.97 -5.53
C THR A 230 -9.59 -9.77 -5.59
N THR A 231 -9.65 -10.72 -6.51
CA THR A 231 -10.67 -11.78 -6.56
C THR A 231 -10.14 -13.13 -6.10
N ALA A 232 -8.82 -13.20 -5.81
CA ALA A 232 -8.21 -14.41 -5.27
C ALA A 232 -8.61 -14.60 -3.79
N PRO A 233 -8.61 -15.85 -3.28
CA PRO A 233 -8.78 -16.11 -1.86
C PRO A 233 -7.76 -15.32 -1.04
N VAL A 234 -8.21 -14.75 0.09
CA VAL A 234 -7.36 -14.02 1.04
C VAL A 234 -7.27 -14.81 2.33
N MET A 235 -6.06 -14.98 2.84
CA MET A 235 -5.79 -15.54 4.17
C MET A 235 -4.97 -14.55 5.00
N MET A 236 -5.29 -14.43 6.29
CA MET A 236 -4.62 -13.54 7.23
C MET A 236 -4.13 -14.32 8.44
N ALA A 237 -2.87 -14.11 8.82
CA ALA A 237 -2.29 -14.61 10.06
C ALA A 237 -2.12 -13.44 11.05
N PRO A 238 -3.06 -13.23 11.98
CA PRO A 238 -3.00 -12.12 12.94
C PRO A 238 -1.80 -12.24 13.90
N ALA A 239 -1.20 -11.09 14.23
CA ALA A 239 -0.21 -10.99 15.28
C ALA A 239 -0.27 -9.62 15.95
N MET A 240 -0.53 -9.61 17.26
CA MET A 240 -0.62 -8.40 18.09
C MET A 240 -0.56 -8.82 19.56
N ASN A 241 -0.47 -7.87 20.47
CA ASN A 241 -0.54 -8.21 21.89
C ASN A 241 -1.96 -8.64 22.30
N GLN A 242 -2.07 -9.33 23.44
CA GLN A 242 -3.33 -9.91 23.90
C GLN A 242 -4.43 -8.85 24.09
N ALA A 243 -4.11 -7.69 24.64
CA ALA A 243 -5.10 -6.62 24.87
C ALA A 243 -5.63 -6.07 23.53
N MET A 244 -4.77 -5.96 22.50
CA MET A 244 -5.20 -5.56 21.15
C MET A 244 -6.07 -6.63 20.51
N TRP A 245 -5.72 -7.91 20.66
CA TRP A 245 -6.52 -9.00 20.11
C TRP A 245 -7.90 -9.06 20.77
N GLY A 246 -7.96 -9.04 22.10
CA GLY A 246 -9.21 -9.06 22.86
C GLY A 246 -10.03 -7.77 22.78
N HIS A 247 -9.49 -6.70 22.18
CA HIS A 247 -10.22 -5.44 22.08
C HIS A 247 -11.50 -5.59 21.25
N PRO A 248 -12.66 -5.06 21.70
CA PRO A 248 -13.94 -5.22 20.98
C PRO A 248 -13.88 -4.77 19.52
N ALA A 249 -13.14 -3.71 19.21
CA ALA A 249 -12.98 -3.24 17.82
C ALA A 249 -12.21 -4.27 16.97
N THR A 250 -11.18 -4.93 17.50
CA THR A 250 -10.42 -5.96 16.79
C THR A 250 -11.29 -7.18 16.55
N GLN A 251 -12.06 -7.62 17.55
CA GLN A 251 -12.99 -8.75 17.44
C GLN A 251 -14.12 -8.46 16.44
N ALA A 252 -14.65 -7.25 16.41
CA ALA A 252 -15.63 -6.82 15.41
C ALA A 252 -15.04 -6.85 13.98
N ASN A 253 -13.81 -6.33 13.80
CA ASN A 253 -13.12 -6.39 12.51
C ASN A 253 -12.86 -7.84 12.09
N HIS A 254 -12.38 -8.70 13.00
CA HIS A 254 -12.17 -10.12 12.75
C HIS A 254 -13.46 -10.80 12.26
N THR A 255 -14.56 -10.62 13.00
CA THR A 255 -15.88 -11.16 12.63
C THR A 255 -16.31 -10.69 11.23
N THR A 256 -16.12 -9.41 10.94
CA THR A 256 -16.44 -8.82 9.63
C THR A 256 -15.62 -9.44 8.50
N LEU A 257 -14.32 -9.64 8.71
CA LEU A 257 -13.41 -10.21 7.72
C LEU A 257 -13.76 -11.68 7.43
N VAL A 258 -14.03 -12.47 8.48
CA VAL A 258 -14.47 -13.87 8.36
C VAL A 258 -15.81 -13.97 7.62
N ALA A 259 -16.78 -13.14 7.96
CA ALA A 259 -18.08 -13.08 7.29
C ALA A 259 -17.97 -12.72 5.79
N ARG A 260 -16.90 -12.01 5.39
CA ARG A 260 -16.59 -11.68 4.00
C ARG A 260 -15.73 -12.73 3.30
N GLY A 261 -15.48 -13.89 3.93
CA GLY A 261 -14.76 -15.02 3.33
C GLY A 261 -13.25 -14.96 3.44
N ILE A 262 -12.68 -14.07 4.25
CA ILE A 262 -11.24 -14.06 4.53
C ILE A 262 -10.92 -15.19 5.50
N GLY A 263 -9.98 -16.07 5.11
CA GLY A 263 -9.47 -17.15 5.96
C GLY A 263 -8.57 -16.60 7.07
N MET A 264 -8.78 -17.08 8.30
CA MET A 264 -7.92 -16.71 9.43
C MET A 264 -7.06 -17.90 9.84
N ILE A 265 -5.77 -17.63 10.15
CA ILE A 265 -4.80 -18.62 10.64
C ILE A 265 -4.33 -18.11 12.00
N GLY A 266 -4.82 -18.70 13.07
CA GLY A 266 -4.61 -18.20 14.43
C GLY A 266 -5.40 -16.90 14.73
N PRO A 267 -4.91 -16.06 15.66
CA PRO A 267 -3.61 -16.15 16.34
C PRO A 267 -3.60 -17.23 17.42
N ASP A 268 -2.39 -17.69 17.78
CA ASP A 268 -2.19 -18.71 18.81
C ASP A 268 -2.01 -18.10 20.20
N ASP A 269 -2.15 -18.97 21.21
CA ASP A 269 -1.75 -18.66 22.57
C ASP A 269 -0.24 -18.81 22.76
N GLY A 270 0.35 -18.00 23.64
CA GLY A 270 1.73 -18.13 24.06
C GLY A 270 2.43 -16.85 24.38
N GLY A 271 3.72 -16.94 24.66
CA GLY A 271 4.56 -15.80 24.98
C GLY A 271 4.77 -14.88 23.78
N MET A 272 4.61 -13.59 23.99
CA MET A 272 4.80 -12.52 23.02
C MET A 272 6.07 -11.75 23.26
N ALA A 273 6.54 -11.01 22.24
CA ALA A 273 7.78 -10.21 22.34
C ALA A 273 7.72 -9.09 23.40
N CYS A 274 6.53 -8.68 23.82
CA CYS A 274 6.34 -7.73 24.92
C CYS A 274 6.46 -8.35 26.32
N GLY A 275 6.68 -9.68 26.42
CA GLY A 275 6.75 -10.41 27.68
C GLY A 275 5.40 -10.83 28.25
N GLU A 276 4.30 -10.55 27.56
CA GLU A 276 2.95 -11.00 27.92
C GLU A 276 2.71 -12.42 27.41
N GLU A 277 1.86 -13.18 28.09
CA GLU A 277 1.36 -14.49 27.67
C GLU A 277 -0.14 -14.42 27.38
N GLY A 278 -0.59 -15.06 26.33
CA GLY A 278 -2.01 -15.13 25.95
C GLY A 278 -2.21 -15.21 24.44
N THR A 279 -3.46 -15.02 24.00
CA THR A 279 -3.87 -15.08 22.61
C THR A 279 -3.42 -13.80 21.87
N GLY A 280 -2.69 -13.98 20.76
CA GLY A 280 -2.20 -12.85 19.94
C GLY A 280 -0.89 -13.14 19.25
N ARG A 281 -0.26 -14.28 19.55
CA ARG A 281 0.98 -14.72 18.93
C ARG A 281 0.73 -15.20 17.51
N LEU A 282 1.62 -14.83 16.57
CA LEU A 282 1.58 -15.38 15.22
C LEU A 282 1.72 -16.91 15.28
N SER A 283 0.81 -17.62 14.60
CA SER A 283 0.88 -19.07 14.44
C SER A 283 2.24 -19.52 13.90
N PRO A 284 2.68 -20.75 14.21
CA PRO A 284 3.90 -21.31 13.66
C PRO A 284 3.95 -21.22 12.14
N THR A 285 5.12 -20.90 11.59
CA THR A 285 5.29 -20.72 10.13
C THR A 285 4.94 -21.97 9.35
N ALA A 286 5.14 -23.16 9.91
CA ALA A 286 4.73 -24.43 9.31
C ALA A 286 3.19 -24.50 9.15
N GLU A 287 2.43 -24.17 10.19
CA GLU A 287 0.96 -24.19 10.15
C GLU A 287 0.39 -23.18 9.17
N ILE A 288 1.05 -22.01 9.05
CA ILE A 288 0.68 -21.01 8.05
C ILE A 288 0.87 -21.57 6.64
N VAL A 289 2.00 -22.24 6.40
CA VAL A 289 2.30 -22.87 5.10
C VAL A 289 1.31 -23.99 4.80
N ASP A 290 1.05 -24.89 5.77
CA ASP A 290 0.10 -25.99 5.61
C ASP A 290 -1.31 -25.49 5.28
N ALA A 291 -1.75 -24.42 5.93
CA ALA A 291 -3.05 -23.79 5.65
C ALA A 291 -3.12 -23.21 4.22
N VAL A 292 -2.01 -22.62 3.73
CA VAL A 292 -1.91 -22.13 2.35
C VAL A 292 -1.95 -23.27 1.36
N LEU A 293 -1.18 -24.36 1.60
CA LEU A 293 -1.16 -25.55 0.73
C LEU A 293 -2.53 -26.21 0.64
N ALA A 294 -3.26 -26.27 1.75
CA ALA A 294 -4.62 -26.82 1.77
C ALA A 294 -5.65 -25.95 1.01
N LYS A 295 -5.34 -24.69 0.76
CA LYS A 295 -6.21 -23.73 0.08
C LYS A 295 -5.95 -23.60 -1.42
N LEU A 296 -4.73 -23.89 -1.86
CA LEU A 296 -4.31 -23.86 -3.27
C LEU A 296 -4.71 -25.13 -4.01
#